data_df9e7dd2f79c85aae64e042a6dfbe306
#
_entry.id   df9e7dd2f79c85aae64e042a6dfbe306
#
_cell.length_a   1.000
_cell.length_b   1.000
_cell.length_c   1.000
_cell.angle_alpha   90.00
_cell.angle_beta   90.00
_cell.angle_gamma   90.00
#
_symmetry.space_group_name_H-M   'P 1'
#
loop_
_entity.id
_entity.type
_entity.pdbx_description
1 polymer ?
#
loop_
_entity_poly.entity_id
_entity_poly.type
_entity_poly.pdbx_seq_one_letter_code
_entity_poly.pdbx_strand_id
1 'polypeptide(L)'
;ANKTPEKIITTKVEIGDEISDIDCKKIIEIFNLSGDANKQAIALIKSVYKMFICTDANMVEINPLILTKEEKIICLDAKVNFDSNALFKHPKIMELRDLNEEDPTEIEASKHDLAYIKLDGSIGCMVNGAGLAMATMDIIKLYGKEPANFLDVGGGASKEKVSAALKII
;
A
#
# COMPACT_ATOMS: atom_id res chain seq x y z
N ALA A 1 8.57 11.46 -15.00
CA ALA A 1 8.57 10.21 -15.77
C ALA A 1 8.37 10.47 -17.27
N ASN A 2 7.29 11.12 -17.71
CA ASN A 2 6.98 11.30 -19.14
C ASN A 2 7.97 12.17 -19.94
N LYS A 3 8.72 13.07 -19.28
CA LYS A 3 9.67 14.00 -19.95
C LYS A 3 11.09 13.45 -20.04
N THR A 4 11.49 12.56 -19.17
CA THR A 4 12.86 12.03 -19.05
C THR A 4 12.83 10.58 -18.58
N PRO A 5 12.32 9.64 -19.41
CA PRO A 5 12.20 8.22 -19.02
C PRO A 5 13.55 7.57 -18.74
N GLU A 6 14.62 8.07 -19.37
CA GLU A 6 15.99 7.61 -19.17
C GLU A 6 16.53 7.84 -17.74
N LYS A 7 15.88 8.72 -16.97
CA LYS A 7 16.21 8.96 -15.57
C LYS A 7 15.50 8.03 -14.58
N ILE A 8 14.70 7.09 -15.08
CA ILE A 8 14.07 6.07 -14.24
C ILE A 8 14.98 4.85 -14.21
N ILE A 9 15.54 4.55 -13.04
CA ILE A 9 16.33 3.34 -12.82
C ILE A 9 15.44 2.31 -12.11
N THR A 10 15.36 1.12 -12.69
CA THR A 10 14.70 -0.02 -12.08
C THR A 10 15.72 -1.07 -11.72
N THR A 11 15.77 -1.45 -10.43
CA THR A 11 16.63 -2.53 -9.94
C THR A 11 15.77 -3.62 -9.35
N LYS A 12 15.90 -4.84 -9.86
CA LYS A 12 15.28 -6.02 -9.25
C LYS A 12 16.17 -6.50 -8.12
N VAL A 13 15.56 -6.68 -6.95
CA VAL A 13 16.25 -7.17 -5.75
C VAL A 13 15.57 -8.48 -5.36
N GLU A 14 16.37 -9.54 -5.17
CA GLU A 14 15.86 -10.81 -4.64
C GLU A 14 15.44 -10.63 -3.18
N ILE A 15 14.32 -11.26 -2.83
CA ILE A 15 13.82 -11.22 -1.45
C ILE A 15 14.78 -12.00 -0.55
N GLY A 16 15.29 -11.35 0.47
CA GLY A 16 16.22 -11.91 1.43
C GLY A 16 16.36 -11.03 2.66
N ASP A 17 17.21 -11.40 3.57
CA ASP A 17 17.40 -10.69 4.84
C ASP A 17 18.04 -9.30 4.64
N GLU A 18 18.87 -9.16 3.62
CA GLU A 18 19.60 -7.91 3.33
C GLU A 18 19.65 -7.61 1.83
N ILE A 19 19.64 -6.33 1.48
CA ILE A 19 19.94 -5.86 0.12
C ILE A 19 21.45 -5.71 -0.07
N SER A 20 21.95 -6.13 -1.23
CA SER A 20 23.38 -6.07 -1.52
C SER A 20 23.88 -4.63 -1.74
N ASP A 21 25.17 -4.39 -1.44
CA ASP A 21 25.83 -3.10 -1.74
C ASP A 21 25.83 -2.79 -3.24
N ILE A 22 25.86 -3.81 -4.08
CA ILE A 22 25.83 -3.67 -5.53
C ILE A 22 24.48 -3.10 -5.98
N ASP A 23 23.38 -3.64 -5.44
CA ASP A 23 22.04 -3.17 -5.78
C ASP A 23 21.77 -1.78 -5.19
N CYS A 24 22.23 -1.50 -3.96
CA CYS A 24 22.16 -0.15 -3.40
C CYS A 24 22.88 0.86 -4.30
N LYS A 25 24.08 0.55 -4.80
CA LYS A 25 24.83 1.43 -5.69
C LYS A 25 24.11 1.67 -7.01
N LYS A 26 23.52 0.64 -7.63
CA LYS A 26 22.69 0.78 -8.84
C LYS A 26 21.53 1.74 -8.62
N ILE A 27 20.81 1.60 -7.48
CA ILE A 27 19.64 2.43 -7.15
C ILE A 27 20.01 3.91 -7.04
N ILE A 28 21.17 4.23 -6.44
CA ILE A 28 21.59 5.62 -6.20
C ILE A 28 22.43 6.23 -7.31
N GLU A 29 22.83 5.47 -8.34
CA GLU A 29 23.70 5.92 -9.42
C GLU A 29 23.20 7.20 -10.10
N ILE A 30 21.87 7.30 -10.32
CA ILE A 30 21.23 8.45 -10.97
C ILE A 30 21.44 9.77 -10.20
N PHE A 31 21.67 9.71 -8.89
CA PHE A 31 21.82 10.91 -8.07
C PHE A 31 23.23 11.49 -8.10
N ASN A 32 24.21 10.79 -8.70
CA ASN A 32 25.63 11.19 -8.80
C ASN A 32 26.20 11.66 -7.46
N LEU A 33 25.85 10.98 -6.36
CA LEU A 33 26.30 11.30 -5.02
C LEU A 33 27.79 10.91 -4.83
N SER A 34 28.50 11.69 -4.04
CA SER A 34 29.90 11.44 -3.69
C SER A 34 30.12 11.50 -2.17
N GLY A 35 31.28 11.05 -1.73
CA GLY A 35 31.72 11.20 -0.35
C GLY A 35 30.77 10.59 0.67
N ASP A 36 30.42 11.38 1.68
CA ASP A 36 29.56 10.95 2.78
C ASP A 36 28.08 10.84 2.38
N ALA A 37 27.60 11.67 1.46
CA ALA A 37 26.24 11.59 0.95
C ALA A 37 25.95 10.22 0.29
N ASN A 38 26.93 9.67 -0.44
CA ASN A 38 26.81 8.33 -1.02
C ASN A 38 26.67 7.23 0.06
N LYS A 39 27.47 7.31 1.14
CA LYS A 39 27.35 6.37 2.26
C LYS A 39 25.99 6.47 2.95
N GLN A 40 25.50 7.69 3.18
CA GLN A 40 24.19 7.93 3.76
C GLN A 40 23.06 7.34 2.89
N ALA A 41 23.13 7.50 1.56
CA ALA A 41 22.15 6.95 0.64
C ALA A 41 22.12 5.42 0.68
N ILE A 42 23.28 4.76 0.69
CA ILE A 42 23.37 3.31 0.84
C ILE A 42 22.77 2.86 2.18
N ALA A 43 23.13 3.53 3.27
CA ALA A 43 22.58 3.22 4.60
C ALA A 43 21.07 3.40 4.66
N LEU A 44 20.54 4.45 4.04
CA LEU A 44 19.10 4.70 3.93
C LEU A 44 18.39 3.56 3.18
N ILE A 45 18.88 3.17 1.99
CA ILE A 45 18.28 2.08 1.21
C ILE A 45 18.25 0.79 2.01
N LYS A 46 19.36 0.44 2.67
CA LYS A 46 19.41 -0.74 3.54
C LYS A 46 18.37 -0.68 4.68
N SER A 47 18.25 0.48 5.31
CA SER A 47 17.28 0.70 6.40
C SER A 47 15.84 0.61 5.90
N VAL A 48 15.53 1.20 4.74
CA VAL A 48 14.21 1.13 4.09
C VAL A 48 13.88 -0.31 3.71
N TYR A 49 14.83 -1.02 3.10
CA TYR A 49 14.64 -2.43 2.76
C TYR A 49 14.37 -3.29 4.00
N LYS A 50 15.18 -3.12 5.05
CA LYS A 50 14.96 -3.82 6.32
C LYS A 50 13.58 -3.51 6.91
N MET A 51 13.19 -2.25 6.94
CA MET A 51 11.85 -1.84 7.40
C MET A 51 10.77 -2.51 6.54
N PHE A 52 10.89 -2.46 5.21
CA PHE A 52 9.96 -3.08 4.27
C PHE A 52 9.72 -4.56 4.58
N ILE A 53 10.80 -5.34 4.76
CA ILE A 53 10.71 -6.77 5.08
C ILE A 53 10.17 -7.00 6.50
N CYS A 54 10.71 -6.29 7.51
CA CYS A 54 10.35 -6.53 8.91
C CYS A 54 8.93 -6.09 9.29
N THR A 55 8.28 -5.26 8.48
CA THR A 55 6.93 -4.75 8.74
C THR A 55 5.87 -5.32 7.81
N ASP A 56 6.23 -6.31 7.00
CA ASP A 56 5.35 -6.85 5.95
C ASP A 56 4.76 -5.71 5.08
N ALA A 57 5.58 -4.69 4.76
CA ALA A 57 5.16 -3.63 3.85
C ALA A 57 5.10 -4.15 2.42
N ASN A 58 4.16 -3.66 1.62
CA ASN A 58 4.04 -4.01 0.21
C ASN A 58 4.39 -2.86 -0.73
N MET A 59 4.52 -1.65 -0.20
CA MET A 59 5.00 -0.47 -0.92
C MET A 59 5.64 0.53 0.04
N VAL A 60 6.75 1.12 -0.39
CA VAL A 60 7.37 2.29 0.25
C VAL A 60 7.71 3.30 -0.83
N GLU A 61 7.23 4.52 -0.69
CA GLU A 61 7.57 5.65 -1.54
C GLU A 61 8.19 6.75 -0.67
N ILE A 62 9.34 7.28 -1.09
CA ILE A 62 9.99 8.42 -0.44
C ILE A 62 10.07 9.54 -1.49
N ASN A 63 9.27 10.59 -1.31
CA ASN A 63 9.18 11.67 -2.28
C ASN A 63 8.70 12.98 -1.60
N PRO A 64 9.57 14.01 -1.55
CA PRO A 64 10.93 14.03 -2.08
C PRO A 64 11.97 13.46 -1.11
N LEU A 65 13.03 12.89 -1.70
CA LEU A 65 14.30 12.66 -1.03
C LEU A 65 15.23 13.82 -1.39
N ILE A 66 15.79 14.50 -0.40
CA ILE A 66 16.61 15.69 -0.64
C ILE A 66 18.03 15.53 -0.11
N LEU A 67 18.97 16.20 -0.80
CA LEU A 67 20.33 16.44 -0.33
C LEU A 67 20.44 17.90 0.14
N THR A 68 20.80 18.10 1.39
CA THR A 68 20.98 19.46 1.94
C THR A 68 22.32 20.06 1.51
N LYS A 69 22.50 21.35 1.77
CA LYS A 69 23.77 22.05 1.54
C LYS A 69 24.91 21.51 2.40
N GLU A 70 24.58 20.92 3.54
CA GLU A 70 25.51 20.27 4.47
C GLU A 70 25.75 18.79 4.13
N GLU A 71 25.40 18.38 2.91
CA GLU A 71 25.56 17.01 2.39
C GLU A 71 24.81 15.94 3.22
N LYS A 72 23.68 16.30 3.83
CA LYS A 72 22.81 15.35 4.53
C LYS A 72 21.66 14.92 3.65
N ILE A 73 21.35 13.64 3.66
CA ILE A 73 20.17 13.07 2.99
C ILE A 73 18.99 13.07 3.96
N ILE A 74 17.87 13.65 3.53
CA ILE A 74 16.65 13.78 4.32
C ILE A 74 15.46 13.26 3.52
N CYS A 75 14.68 12.35 4.11
CA CYS A 75 13.36 11.99 3.64
C CYS A 75 12.39 13.07 4.14
N LEU A 76 11.83 13.88 3.24
CA LEU A 76 10.86 14.90 3.63
C LEU A 76 9.47 14.30 3.81
N ASP A 77 9.12 13.35 2.99
CA ASP A 77 7.86 12.64 3.07
C ASP A 77 8.06 11.17 2.69
N ALA A 78 7.28 10.30 3.31
CA ALA A 78 7.30 8.88 3.02
C ALA A 78 5.88 8.30 3.11
N LYS A 79 5.50 7.54 2.09
CA LYS A 79 4.27 6.76 2.07
C LYS A 79 4.60 5.29 2.19
N VAL A 80 3.99 4.62 3.15
CA VAL A 80 4.18 3.19 3.38
C VAL A 80 2.83 2.49 3.39
N ASN A 81 2.70 1.45 2.58
CA ASN A 81 1.55 0.55 2.64
C ASN A 81 1.99 -0.78 3.25
N PHE A 82 1.22 -1.25 4.20
CA PHE A 82 1.44 -2.54 4.86
C PHE A 82 0.49 -3.59 4.30
N ASP A 83 0.92 -4.85 4.29
CA ASP A 83 0.02 -5.96 3.98
C ASP A 83 -1.03 -6.10 5.10
N SER A 84 -2.28 -5.81 4.78
CA SER A 84 -3.38 -5.90 5.75
C SER A 84 -3.55 -7.31 6.34
N ASN A 85 -3.20 -8.34 5.57
CA ASN A 85 -3.23 -9.73 6.04
C ASN A 85 -2.13 -10.06 7.06
N ALA A 86 -1.09 -9.24 7.16
CA ALA A 86 0.01 -9.41 8.08
C ALA A 86 -0.07 -8.50 9.32
N LEU A 87 -0.96 -7.50 9.33
CA LEU A 87 -1.05 -6.50 10.40
C LEU A 87 -1.25 -7.10 11.79
N PHE A 88 -1.88 -8.28 11.90
CA PHE A 88 -2.02 -8.96 13.18
C PHE A 88 -0.69 -9.29 13.88
N LYS A 89 0.43 -9.36 13.12
CA LYS A 89 1.78 -9.53 13.65
C LYS A 89 2.39 -8.23 14.16
N HIS A 90 1.81 -7.09 13.79
CA HIS A 90 2.38 -5.75 13.99
C HIS A 90 1.46 -4.85 14.83
N PRO A 91 1.22 -5.18 16.13
CA PRO A 91 0.30 -4.41 16.97
C PRO A 91 0.68 -2.93 17.08
N LYS A 92 1.98 -2.62 17.09
CA LYS A 92 2.46 -1.22 17.12
C LYS A 92 2.10 -0.43 15.85
N ILE A 93 2.01 -1.08 14.70
CA ILE A 93 1.56 -0.45 13.45
C ILE A 93 0.04 -0.23 13.53
N MET A 94 -0.70 -1.21 14.07
CA MET A 94 -2.14 -1.06 14.28
C MET A 94 -2.49 0.10 15.23
N GLU A 95 -1.67 0.38 16.23
CA GLU A 95 -1.85 1.52 17.14
C GLU A 95 -1.69 2.88 16.44
N LEU A 96 -1.03 2.95 15.27
CA LEU A 96 -0.87 4.17 14.48
C LEU A 96 -2.11 4.47 13.61
N ARG A 97 -3.09 3.57 13.57
CA ARG A 97 -4.31 3.74 12.78
C ARG A 97 -5.10 4.94 13.31
N ASP A 98 -5.35 5.92 12.44
CA ASP A 98 -6.20 7.06 12.74
C ASP A 98 -7.57 6.89 12.07
N LEU A 99 -8.57 6.54 12.87
CA LEU A 99 -9.93 6.33 12.39
C LEU A 99 -10.59 7.60 11.86
N ASN A 100 -10.06 8.80 12.18
CA ASN A 100 -10.62 10.04 11.66
C ASN A 100 -10.22 10.30 10.19
N GLU A 101 -9.19 9.61 9.70
CA GLU A 101 -8.73 9.70 8.31
C GLU A 101 -9.35 8.61 7.41
N GLU A 102 -10.11 7.67 7.98
CA GLU A 102 -10.73 6.58 7.24
C GLU A 102 -12.20 6.88 6.91
N ASP A 103 -12.73 6.25 5.84
CA ASP A 103 -14.16 6.34 5.53
C ASP A 103 -14.99 5.68 6.64
N PRO A 104 -15.98 6.40 7.20
CA PRO A 104 -16.83 5.84 8.29
C PRO A 104 -17.53 4.53 7.92
N THR A 105 -17.83 4.34 6.64
CA THR A 105 -18.47 3.12 6.14
C THR A 105 -17.52 1.93 6.17
N GLU A 106 -16.23 2.16 5.81
CA GLU A 106 -15.18 1.14 5.88
C GLU A 106 -14.87 0.77 7.34
N ILE A 107 -14.86 1.76 8.23
CA ILE A 107 -14.72 1.52 9.68
C ILE A 107 -15.87 0.65 10.20
N GLU A 108 -17.11 0.97 9.82
CA GLU A 108 -18.28 0.18 10.26
C GLU A 108 -18.20 -1.25 9.72
N ALA A 109 -17.83 -1.42 8.44
CA ALA A 109 -17.64 -2.72 7.83
C ALA A 109 -16.59 -3.57 8.55
N SER A 110 -15.49 -2.94 8.97
CA SER A 110 -14.40 -3.63 9.68
C SER A 110 -14.83 -4.20 11.04
N LYS A 111 -15.79 -3.59 11.73
CA LYS A 111 -16.34 -4.11 13.00
C LYS A 111 -17.10 -5.43 12.81
N HIS A 112 -17.56 -5.69 11.60
CA HIS A 112 -18.29 -6.91 11.23
C HIS A 112 -17.43 -7.90 10.44
N ASP A 113 -16.12 -7.67 10.38
CA ASP A 113 -15.19 -8.49 9.60
C ASP A 113 -15.63 -8.63 8.12
N LEU A 114 -16.09 -7.53 7.53
CA LEU A 114 -16.49 -7.42 6.13
C LEU A 114 -15.34 -6.79 5.32
N ALA A 115 -15.03 -7.39 4.19
CA ALA A 115 -14.12 -6.79 3.22
C ALA A 115 -14.90 -5.78 2.37
N TYR A 116 -14.87 -4.51 2.76
CA TYR A 116 -15.58 -3.41 2.12
C TYR A 116 -14.61 -2.32 1.65
N ILE A 117 -14.84 -1.84 0.43
CA ILE A 117 -14.15 -0.66 -0.12
C ILE A 117 -15.22 0.21 -0.77
N LYS A 118 -15.28 1.48 -0.39
CA LYS A 118 -16.16 2.46 -1.01
C LYS A 118 -15.62 2.89 -2.36
N LEU A 119 -16.50 3.03 -3.34
CA LEU A 119 -16.22 3.51 -4.70
C LEU A 119 -17.22 4.59 -5.08
N ASP A 120 -16.95 5.32 -6.18
CA ASP A 120 -17.73 6.49 -6.58
C ASP A 120 -18.92 6.17 -7.50
N GLY A 121 -19.28 4.91 -7.66
CA GLY A 121 -20.36 4.49 -8.55
C GLY A 121 -21.76 4.60 -7.96
N SER A 122 -22.72 4.07 -8.71
CA SER A 122 -24.15 4.13 -8.37
C SER A 122 -24.80 2.75 -8.17
N ILE A 123 -24.07 1.67 -8.39
CA ILE A 123 -24.58 0.30 -8.24
C ILE A 123 -23.86 -0.36 -7.08
N GLY A 124 -24.58 -0.57 -5.96
CA GLY A 124 -24.09 -1.35 -4.83
C GLY A 124 -24.04 -2.83 -5.16
N CYS A 125 -22.99 -3.52 -4.69
CA CYS A 125 -22.85 -4.95 -4.83
C CYS A 125 -22.43 -5.62 -3.53
N MET A 126 -23.00 -6.79 -3.28
CA MET A 126 -22.64 -7.67 -2.18
C MET A 126 -22.50 -9.08 -2.72
N VAL A 127 -21.39 -9.71 -2.50
CA VAL A 127 -21.09 -11.05 -3.03
C VAL A 127 -20.43 -11.91 -1.95
N ASN A 128 -20.37 -13.19 -2.25
CA ASN A 128 -19.64 -14.17 -1.46
C ASN A 128 -18.41 -14.63 -2.24
N GLY A 129 -17.27 -14.04 -1.89
CA GLY A 129 -15.97 -14.33 -2.49
C GLY A 129 -15.42 -13.19 -3.35
N ALA A 130 -14.16 -12.82 -3.10
CA ALA A 130 -13.48 -11.69 -3.75
C ALA A 130 -13.44 -11.81 -5.28
N GLY A 131 -13.24 -13.03 -5.82
CA GLY A 131 -13.26 -13.26 -7.26
C GLY A 131 -14.61 -12.94 -7.90
N LEU A 132 -15.72 -13.29 -7.22
CA LEU A 132 -17.06 -12.94 -7.67
C LEU A 132 -17.31 -11.42 -7.57
N ALA A 133 -16.78 -10.77 -6.54
CA ALA A 133 -16.85 -9.30 -6.42
C ALA A 133 -16.18 -8.62 -7.61
N MET A 134 -14.96 -9.01 -7.94
CA MET A 134 -14.22 -8.45 -9.08
C MET A 134 -14.99 -8.67 -10.40
N ALA A 135 -15.45 -9.89 -10.66
CA ALA A 135 -16.23 -10.20 -11.87
C ALA A 135 -17.55 -9.40 -11.93
N THR A 136 -18.24 -9.20 -10.81
CA THR A 136 -19.45 -8.38 -10.73
C THR A 136 -19.16 -6.93 -11.08
N MET A 137 -18.07 -6.35 -10.55
CA MET A 137 -17.65 -5.00 -10.89
C MET A 137 -17.28 -4.85 -12.36
N ASP A 138 -16.61 -5.84 -12.94
CA ASP A 138 -16.27 -5.84 -14.37
C ASP A 138 -17.54 -5.86 -15.25
N ILE A 139 -18.56 -6.65 -14.89
CA ILE A 139 -19.84 -6.68 -15.59
C ILE A 139 -20.55 -5.31 -15.48
N ILE A 140 -20.58 -4.69 -14.30
CA ILE A 140 -21.16 -3.36 -14.12
C ILE A 140 -20.48 -2.35 -15.06
N LYS A 141 -19.15 -2.37 -15.14
CA LYS A 141 -18.39 -1.49 -16.05
C LYS A 141 -18.62 -1.79 -17.52
N LEU A 142 -18.74 -3.07 -17.89
CA LEU A 142 -19.02 -3.49 -19.25
C LEU A 142 -20.36 -2.92 -19.76
N TYR A 143 -21.35 -2.76 -18.87
CA TYR A 143 -22.64 -2.14 -19.20
C TYR A 143 -22.64 -0.61 -19.00
N GLY A 144 -21.46 0.02 -18.91
CA GLY A 144 -21.31 1.47 -18.89
C GLY A 144 -21.76 2.13 -17.56
N LYS A 145 -21.70 1.38 -16.47
CA LYS A 145 -22.00 1.87 -15.12
C LYS A 145 -20.79 1.70 -14.21
N GLU A 146 -20.81 2.39 -13.08
CA GLU A 146 -19.74 2.30 -12.09
C GLU A 146 -20.25 1.65 -10.81
N PRO A 147 -19.46 0.72 -10.21
CA PRO A 147 -19.80 0.13 -8.92
C PRO A 147 -19.63 1.15 -7.81
N ALA A 148 -20.56 1.14 -6.84
CA ALA A 148 -20.53 2.02 -5.67
C ALA A 148 -19.65 1.48 -4.54
N ASN A 149 -19.35 0.18 -4.58
CA ASN A 149 -18.53 -0.48 -3.56
C ASN A 149 -17.97 -1.82 -4.06
N PHE A 150 -16.91 -2.26 -3.43
CA PHE A 150 -16.52 -3.66 -3.33
C PHE A 150 -17.05 -4.18 -1.99
N LEU A 151 -17.71 -5.31 -1.94
CA LEU A 151 -18.13 -5.95 -0.69
C LEU A 151 -18.16 -7.46 -0.83
N ASP A 152 -17.27 -8.10 -0.09
CA ASP A 152 -17.23 -9.56 0.07
C ASP A 152 -17.62 -9.93 1.51
N VAL A 153 -18.70 -10.69 1.64
CA VAL A 153 -19.16 -11.17 2.95
C VAL A 153 -18.40 -12.42 3.42
N GLY A 154 -17.54 -13.00 2.55
CA GLY A 154 -16.76 -14.19 2.85
C GLY A 154 -17.57 -15.50 2.84
N GLY A 155 -16.85 -16.61 2.71
CA GLY A 155 -17.44 -17.94 2.76
C GLY A 155 -18.01 -18.25 4.14
N GLY A 156 -19.27 -18.74 4.19
CA GLY A 156 -19.92 -19.09 5.46
C GLY A 156 -20.42 -17.89 6.28
N ALA A 157 -20.74 -16.77 5.62
CA ALA A 157 -21.26 -15.59 6.28
C ALA A 157 -22.54 -15.89 7.10
N SER A 158 -22.57 -15.44 8.36
CA SER A 158 -23.74 -15.55 9.22
C SER A 158 -24.84 -14.59 8.80
N LYS A 159 -26.08 -14.84 9.28
CA LYS A 159 -27.21 -13.92 9.08
C LYS A 159 -26.90 -12.51 9.55
N GLU A 160 -26.21 -12.38 10.69
CA GLU A 160 -25.82 -11.11 11.29
C GLU A 160 -24.84 -10.35 10.39
N LYS A 161 -23.85 -11.06 9.84
CA LYS A 161 -22.86 -10.50 8.93
C LYS A 161 -23.49 -10.00 7.63
N VAL A 162 -24.39 -10.79 7.02
CA VAL A 162 -25.14 -10.37 5.83
C VAL A 162 -26.07 -9.21 6.13
N SER A 163 -26.73 -9.21 7.29
CA SER A 163 -27.61 -8.10 7.70
C SER A 163 -26.83 -6.80 7.93
N ALA A 164 -25.63 -6.88 8.50
CA ALA A 164 -24.74 -5.72 8.64
C ALA A 164 -24.31 -5.20 7.26
N ALA A 165 -23.89 -6.09 6.37
CA ALA A 165 -23.49 -5.77 4.99
C ALA A 165 -24.60 -5.00 4.25
N LEU A 166 -25.86 -5.47 4.33
CA LEU A 166 -27.02 -4.80 3.71
C LEU A 166 -27.33 -3.41 4.27
N LYS A 167 -26.94 -3.13 5.51
CA LYS A 167 -27.14 -1.80 6.12
C LYS A 167 -26.02 -0.81 5.73
N ILE A 168 -24.89 -1.33 5.31
CA ILE A 168 -23.71 -0.57 4.93
C ILE A 168 -23.81 -0.10 3.47
N ILE A 169 -24.42 -0.90 2.58
CA ILE A 169 -24.67 -0.54 1.18
C ILE A 169 -25.78 0.51 1.08
#